data_bdfe036c843f1b87b74d013a8d9f3e85
#
_entry.id   bdfe036c843f1b87b74d013a8d9f3e85
#
_cell.length_a   1.000
_cell.length_b   1.000
_cell.length_c   1.000
_cell.angle_alpha   90.00
_cell.angle_beta   90.00
_cell.angle_gamma   90.00
#
_symmetry.space_group_name_H-M   'P 1'
#
loop_
_entity.id
_entity.type
_entity.pdbx_description
1 polymer ?
#
loop_
_entity_poly.entity_id
_entity_poly.type
_entity_poly.pdbx_seq_one_letter_code
_entity_poly.pdbx_strand_id
1 'polypeptide(L)'
;MKNTLILLLVIFLISTSCKDDNQYGDLVDTFISLSLISEEGKDLLNPENGDHLTESDIILYEEKEYKQVRYKGNPNLDYPDGFFIFGGEPYYRIRIFPMPGNIETIQTYYIQWGDI
;
A
#
# COMPACT_ATOMS: atom_id res chain seq x y z
N MET A 1 -7.16 -34.67 49.60
CA MET A 1 -6.13 -33.65 49.42
C MET A 1 -5.20 -33.89 48.22
N LYS A 2 -4.78 -35.10 47.96
CA LYS A 2 -3.91 -35.39 46.80
C LYS A 2 -4.58 -35.07 45.44
N ASN A 3 -5.87 -35.33 45.31
CA ASN A 3 -6.59 -35.11 44.05
C ASN A 3 -6.85 -33.64 43.73
N THR A 4 -6.99 -32.82 44.76
CA THR A 4 -7.19 -31.37 44.62
C THR A 4 -5.91 -30.67 44.17
N LEU A 5 -4.76 -31.14 44.63
CA LEU A 5 -3.46 -30.59 44.23
C LEU A 5 -3.14 -30.89 42.75
N ILE A 6 -3.48 -32.11 42.30
CA ILE A 6 -3.30 -32.52 40.90
C ILE A 6 -4.20 -31.68 39.97
N LEU A 7 -5.44 -31.42 40.37
CA LEU A 7 -6.38 -30.61 39.60
C LEU A 7 -5.89 -29.17 39.48
N LEU A 8 -5.33 -28.59 40.53
CA LEU A 8 -4.74 -27.25 40.55
C LEU A 8 -3.51 -27.16 39.62
N LEU A 9 -2.68 -28.19 39.64
CA LEU A 9 -1.50 -28.27 38.74
C LEU A 9 -1.89 -28.36 37.27
N VAL A 10 -2.92 -29.11 36.95
CA VAL A 10 -3.43 -29.25 35.59
C VAL A 10 -4.02 -27.93 35.09
N ILE A 11 -4.74 -27.20 35.93
CA ILE A 11 -5.31 -25.88 35.58
C ILE A 11 -4.17 -24.87 35.32
N PHE A 12 -3.08 -24.94 36.08
CA PHE A 12 -1.94 -24.06 35.92
C PHE A 12 -1.16 -24.34 34.61
N LEU A 13 -1.10 -25.61 34.19
CA LEU A 13 -0.47 -26.00 32.93
C LEU A 13 -1.27 -25.58 31.69
N ILE A 14 -2.60 -25.50 31.80
CA ILE A 14 -3.47 -25.06 30.68
C ILE A 14 -3.38 -23.54 30.46
N SER A 15 -3.10 -22.77 31.51
CA SER A 15 -3.02 -21.31 31.42
C SER A 15 -1.73 -20.77 30.79
N THR A 16 -0.70 -21.63 30.61
CA THR A 16 0.57 -21.22 29.96
C THR A 16 0.64 -21.55 28.47
N SER A 17 -0.42 -22.11 27.89
CA SER A 17 -0.44 -22.55 26.49
C SER A 17 -1.00 -21.51 25.52
N CYS A 18 -1.37 -20.33 25.98
CA CYS A 18 -1.71 -19.20 25.11
C CYS A 18 -0.49 -18.31 24.89
N LYS A 19 0.53 -18.83 24.21
CA LYS A 19 1.42 -18.01 23.42
C LYS A 19 0.77 -17.82 22.07
N ASP A 20 0.09 -16.72 21.90
CA ASP A 20 -0.17 -16.16 20.59
C ASP A 20 1.17 -15.73 20.01
N ASP A 21 1.93 -16.67 19.51
CA ASP A 21 3.01 -16.41 18.56
C ASP A 21 2.39 -16.07 17.20
N ASN A 22 1.47 -15.12 17.18
CA ASN A 22 1.11 -14.40 15.98
C ASN A 22 2.22 -13.41 15.67
N GLN A 23 3.41 -13.93 15.41
CA GLN A 23 4.39 -13.28 14.57
C GLN A 23 3.95 -13.42 13.10
N TYR A 24 2.71 -13.10 12.80
CA TYR A 24 2.44 -12.46 11.55
C TYR A 24 3.06 -11.07 11.72
N GLY A 25 4.26 -10.89 11.18
CA GLY A 25 4.80 -9.56 11.01
C GLY A 25 3.66 -8.74 10.44
N ASP A 26 3.36 -7.61 11.05
CA ASP A 26 2.35 -6.70 10.56
C ASP A 26 2.64 -6.54 9.06
N LEU A 27 1.78 -7.10 8.22
CA LEU A 27 1.75 -6.78 6.82
C LEU A 27 1.33 -5.32 6.80
N VAL A 28 2.29 -4.43 6.97
CA VAL A 28 2.09 -3.02 6.75
C VAL A 28 1.86 -2.89 5.26
N ASP A 29 0.59 -2.85 4.90
CA ASP A 29 0.14 -2.60 3.55
C ASP A 29 0.48 -1.15 3.23
N THR A 30 1.73 -0.93 2.81
CA THR A 30 2.22 0.39 2.46
C THR A 30 1.77 0.71 1.05
N PHE A 31 0.73 1.51 0.94
CA PHE A 31 0.31 2.10 -0.32
C PHE A 31 0.09 3.60 -0.14
N ILE A 32 0.26 4.34 -1.22
CA ILE A 32 -0.06 5.76 -1.30
C ILE A 32 -1.31 5.88 -2.16
N SER A 33 -2.30 6.62 -1.70
CA SER A 33 -3.55 6.86 -2.42
C SER A 33 -3.72 8.34 -2.71
N LEU A 34 -3.84 8.71 -3.99
CA LEU A 34 -3.91 10.08 -4.46
C LEU A 34 -5.12 10.29 -5.36
N SER A 35 -5.77 11.45 -5.25
CA SER A 35 -6.78 11.91 -6.20
C SER A 35 -6.23 13.10 -6.99
N LEU A 36 -6.54 13.18 -8.28
CA LEU A 36 -6.17 14.29 -9.14
C LEU A 36 -7.42 15.12 -9.44
N ILE A 37 -7.43 16.34 -8.95
CA ILE A 37 -8.58 17.25 -9.04
C ILE A 37 -8.11 18.55 -9.67
N SER A 38 -8.85 19.05 -10.70
CA SER A 38 -8.58 20.34 -11.29
C SER A 38 -8.89 21.50 -10.34
N GLU A 39 -8.43 22.70 -10.65
CA GLU A 39 -8.76 23.90 -9.90
C GLU A 39 -10.25 24.18 -9.80
N GLU A 40 -11.03 23.72 -10.79
CA GLU A 40 -12.49 23.84 -10.81
C GLU A 40 -13.20 22.71 -10.04
N GLY A 41 -12.43 21.80 -9.41
CA GLY A 41 -12.98 20.68 -8.64
C GLY A 41 -13.37 19.46 -9.47
N LYS A 42 -12.94 19.37 -10.72
CA LYS A 42 -13.20 18.24 -11.61
C LYS A 42 -12.26 17.09 -11.30
N ASP A 43 -12.80 15.89 -11.16
CA ASP A 43 -12.03 14.65 -10.99
C ASP A 43 -11.43 14.26 -12.36
N LEU A 44 -10.09 14.35 -12.45
CA LEU A 44 -9.35 14.06 -13.68
C LEU A 44 -9.23 12.57 -14.00
N LEU A 45 -9.53 11.71 -13.04
CA LEU A 45 -9.46 10.25 -13.19
C LEU A 45 -10.83 9.61 -13.46
N ASN A 46 -11.91 10.37 -13.33
CA ASN A 46 -13.27 9.83 -13.49
C ASN A 46 -13.56 9.54 -14.98
N PRO A 47 -13.81 8.28 -15.36
CA PRO A 47 -14.08 7.90 -16.76
C PRO A 47 -15.37 8.49 -17.33
N GLU A 48 -16.27 8.99 -16.51
CA GLU A 48 -17.46 9.72 -16.98
C GLU A 48 -17.10 11.10 -17.56
N ASN A 49 -15.92 11.63 -17.25
CA ASN A 49 -15.38 12.83 -17.85
C ASN A 49 -14.70 12.45 -19.18
N GLY A 50 -15.10 13.07 -20.29
CA GLY A 50 -14.64 12.70 -21.63
C GLY A 50 -13.14 12.90 -21.89
N ASP A 51 -12.48 13.70 -21.07
CA ASP A 51 -11.05 14.03 -21.10
C ASP A 51 -10.31 13.52 -19.86
N HIS A 52 -10.81 12.43 -19.26
CA HIS A 52 -10.17 11.83 -18.10
C HIS A 52 -8.80 11.23 -18.42
N LEU A 53 -7.94 11.21 -17.41
CA LEU A 53 -6.65 10.55 -17.48
C LEU A 53 -6.81 9.04 -17.26
N THR A 54 -6.10 8.28 -18.07
CA THR A 54 -5.98 6.83 -17.93
C THR A 54 -4.61 6.46 -17.37
N GLU A 55 -4.39 5.20 -17.05
CA GLU A 55 -3.09 4.72 -16.58
C GLU A 55 -1.97 4.98 -17.58
N SER A 56 -2.27 5.00 -18.88
CA SER A 56 -1.28 5.31 -19.93
C SER A 56 -0.85 6.77 -19.98
N ASP A 57 -1.62 7.68 -19.38
CA ASP A 57 -1.30 9.11 -19.31
C ASP A 57 -0.45 9.47 -18.10
N ILE A 58 -0.16 8.48 -17.23
CA ILE A 58 0.51 8.67 -15.96
C ILE A 58 1.85 7.93 -15.98
N ILE A 59 2.90 8.62 -15.57
CA ILE A 59 4.22 8.05 -15.40
C ILE A 59 4.67 8.27 -13.95
N LEU A 60 5.09 7.20 -13.31
CA LEU A 60 5.66 7.24 -11.97
C LEU A 60 7.18 7.15 -12.05
N TYR A 61 7.86 8.03 -11.34
CA TYR A 61 9.30 8.03 -11.17
C TYR A 61 9.66 7.85 -9.69
N GLU A 62 10.80 7.25 -9.45
CA GLU A 62 11.44 7.21 -8.14
C GLU A 62 12.77 7.95 -8.18
N GLU A 63 13.20 8.49 -7.05
CA GLU A 63 14.54 9.07 -6.92
C GLU A 63 15.53 7.99 -6.49
N LYS A 64 16.54 7.78 -7.34
CA LYS A 64 17.68 6.92 -7.05
C LYS A 64 18.96 7.70 -7.29
N GLU A 65 19.84 7.76 -6.30
CA GLU A 65 21.14 8.44 -6.41
C GLU A 65 21.00 9.89 -6.95
N TYR A 66 20.00 10.62 -6.44
CA TYR A 66 19.65 12.00 -6.85
C TYR A 66 19.18 12.15 -8.31
N LYS A 67 18.75 11.06 -8.94
CA LYS A 67 18.18 11.05 -10.29
C LYS A 67 16.77 10.50 -10.29
N GLN A 68 15.93 11.08 -11.13
CA GLN A 68 14.61 10.53 -11.41
C GLN A 68 14.73 9.36 -12.38
N VAL A 69 14.33 8.19 -11.93
CA VAL A 69 14.31 6.95 -12.73
C VAL A 69 12.86 6.48 -12.82
N ARG A 70 12.43 6.07 -14.01
CA ARG A 70 11.08 5.52 -14.17
C ARG A 70 10.87 4.36 -13.21
N TYR A 71 9.84 4.46 -12.40
CA TYR A 71 9.48 3.40 -11.47
C TYR A 71 8.97 2.20 -12.23
N LYS A 72 9.59 1.08 -11.99
CA LYS A 72 9.13 -0.22 -12.47
C LYS A 72 8.68 -0.98 -11.23
N GLY A 73 7.40 -1.18 -11.10
CA GLY A 73 6.83 -1.98 -10.03
C GLY A 73 7.40 -3.40 -10.03
N ASN A 74 7.03 -4.16 -9.02
CA ASN A 74 7.41 -5.57 -8.96
C ASN A 74 6.73 -6.32 -10.13
N PRO A 75 7.50 -6.94 -11.04
CA PRO A 75 6.94 -7.65 -12.22
C PRO A 75 6.07 -8.86 -11.86
N ASN A 76 6.13 -9.32 -10.62
CA ASN A 76 5.30 -10.41 -10.12
C ASN A 76 3.94 -9.94 -9.58
N LEU A 77 3.68 -8.64 -9.55
CA LEU A 77 2.39 -8.07 -9.18
C LEU A 77 1.54 -7.84 -10.43
N ASP A 78 0.23 -7.83 -10.24
CA ASP A 78 -0.74 -7.57 -11.32
C ASP A 78 -0.63 -6.14 -11.90
N TYR A 79 0.17 -5.28 -11.28
CA TYR A 79 0.37 -3.88 -11.64
C TYR A 79 1.84 -3.60 -11.97
N PRO A 80 2.29 -3.91 -13.19
CA PRO A 80 3.71 -3.82 -13.57
C PRO A 80 4.27 -2.40 -13.53
N ASP A 81 3.42 -1.39 -13.65
CA ASP A 81 3.81 0.03 -13.56
C ASP A 81 3.85 0.56 -12.12
N GLY A 82 3.57 -0.30 -11.14
CA GLY A 82 3.63 0.02 -9.70
C GLY A 82 2.45 0.83 -9.18
N PHE A 83 1.43 1.04 -9.97
CA PHE A 83 0.19 1.74 -9.59
C PHE A 83 -1.01 1.26 -10.42
N PHE A 84 -2.21 1.58 -9.96
CA PHE A 84 -3.44 1.44 -10.72
C PHE A 84 -4.45 2.52 -10.32
N ILE A 85 -5.44 2.77 -11.20
CA ILE A 85 -6.56 3.67 -10.93
C ILE A 85 -7.76 2.84 -10.48
N PHE A 86 -8.41 3.27 -9.43
CA PHE A 86 -9.63 2.63 -8.94
C PHE A 86 -10.71 3.66 -8.61
N GLY A 87 -11.95 3.24 -8.77
CA GLY A 87 -13.11 4.03 -8.41
C GLY A 87 -13.29 4.13 -6.90
N GLY A 88 -13.79 5.23 -6.45
CA GLY A 88 -14.10 5.47 -5.04
C GLY A 88 -14.86 6.76 -4.86
N GLU A 89 -15.59 6.85 -3.77
CA GLU A 89 -16.23 8.10 -3.39
C GLU A 89 -15.36 8.88 -2.40
N PRO A 90 -15.30 10.21 -2.52
CA PRO A 90 -15.97 11.04 -3.52
C PRO A 90 -15.24 11.13 -4.88
N TYR A 91 -14.00 10.63 -4.99
CA TYR A 91 -13.15 10.75 -6.16
C TYR A 91 -12.48 9.44 -6.52
N TYR A 92 -12.16 9.26 -7.80
CA TYR A 92 -11.24 8.22 -8.26
C TYR A 92 -9.84 8.46 -7.69
N ARG A 93 -9.07 7.40 -7.55
CA ARG A 93 -7.75 7.44 -6.91
C ARG A 93 -6.73 6.63 -7.67
N ILE A 94 -5.50 7.10 -7.63
CA ILE A 94 -4.32 6.32 -8.00
C ILE A 94 -3.81 5.66 -6.72
N ARG A 95 -3.64 4.36 -6.76
CA ARG A 95 -2.97 3.62 -5.69
C ARG A 95 -1.57 3.23 -6.14
N ILE A 96 -0.58 3.69 -5.41
CA ILE A 96 0.84 3.45 -5.67
C ILE A 96 1.33 2.45 -4.63
N PHE A 97 2.06 1.44 -5.11
CA PHE A 97 2.73 0.46 -4.25
C PHE A 97 4.23 0.72 -4.23
N PRO A 98 4.73 1.47 -3.24
CA PRO A 98 6.16 1.68 -3.11
C PRO A 98 6.86 0.35 -2.82
N MET A 99 8.04 0.17 -3.40
CA MET A 99 8.88 -0.98 -3.04
C MET A 99 9.31 -0.83 -1.59
N PRO A 100 9.27 -1.92 -0.80
CA PRO A 100 9.77 -1.87 0.57
C PRO A 100 11.26 -1.51 0.53
N GLY A 101 11.54 -0.32 1.01
CA GLY A 101 12.90 0.18 1.20
C GLY A 101 13.38 -0.04 2.63
N ASN A 102 14.60 0.35 2.88
CA ASN A 102 15.11 0.41 4.25
C ASN A 102 14.29 1.45 5.04
N ILE A 103 13.78 1.06 6.21
CA ILE A 103 12.91 1.90 7.07
C ILE A 103 13.55 3.26 7.42
N GLU A 104 14.86 3.35 7.33
CA GLU A 104 15.64 4.54 7.66
C GLU A 104 15.80 5.51 6.49
N THR A 105 15.34 5.15 5.28
CA THR A 105 15.57 5.95 4.08
C THR A 105 14.27 6.61 3.62
N ILE A 106 14.29 7.93 3.44
CA ILE A 106 13.20 8.66 2.79
C ILE A 106 13.18 8.27 1.32
N GLN A 107 12.04 7.76 0.85
CA GLN A 107 11.81 7.46 -0.56
C GLN A 107 11.00 8.59 -1.18
N THR A 108 11.46 9.10 -2.30
CA THR A 108 10.78 10.17 -3.03
C THR A 108 10.27 9.62 -4.36
N TYR A 109 9.00 9.86 -4.62
CA TYR A 109 8.33 9.49 -5.87
C TYR A 109 7.80 10.75 -6.55
N TYR A 110 7.82 10.74 -7.86
CA TYR A 110 7.29 11.82 -8.70
C TYR A 110 6.23 11.25 -9.62
N ILE A 111 5.12 11.92 -9.73
CA ILE A 111 4.04 11.60 -10.67
C ILE A 111 4.03 12.65 -11.75
N GLN A 112 4.02 12.19 -12.99
CA GLN A 112 3.80 13.01 -14.18
C GLN A 112 2.51 12.55 -14.84
N TRP A 113 1.66 13.48 -15.24
CA TRP A 113 0.43 13.21 -15.98
C TRP A 113 0.19 14.26 -17.05
N GLY A 114 -0.49 13.82 -18.15
CA GLY A 114 -0.80 14.66 -19.29
C GLY A 114 0.41 14.93 -20.20
N ASP A 115 0.14 15.59 -21.28
CA ASP A 115 1.17 16.07 -22.21
C ASP A 115 1.85 17.31 -21.63
N ILE A 116 3.14 17.22 -21.45
CA ILE A 116 3.99 18.38 -21.12
C ILE A 116 4.63 18.91 -22.39
#